data_d0c413ca97362b06d7f1a7880e34580d
#
_entry.id   d0c413ca97362b06d7f1a7880e34580d
#
_cell.length_a   1.000
_cell.length_b   1.000
_cell.length_c   1.000
_cell.angle_alpha   90.00
_cell.angle_beta   90.00
_cell.angle_gamma   90.00
#
_symmetry.space_group_name_H-M   'P 1'
#
loop_
_entity.id
_entity.type
_entity.pdbx_description
1 polymer ?
#
loop_
_entity_poly.entity_id
_entity_poly.type
_entity_poly.pdbx_seq_one_letter_code
_entity_poly.pdbx_strand_id
1 'polypeptide(L)'
;MEIAMEIPQPTEIPDVETQDPYVLSPAEESELLAGHPWSRFAVLGDSIAMGMGDPTEGYVTATWGGRVAAALARERDGVTYANLAQHRATAADIRDSQLGPALDLEPDLVAMIGGGNDLFAEEFDIAPVKAAIDDMVVALADTGATVVTYEGLDFPRAFPDPAFEEFNRRLLDLYAAMREIAWERRTLHVDLYTEPWSRERYCFSADLQHPTMRAQALAASATIRALGEHLRKDER
;
A
#
# COMPACT_ATOMS: atom_id res chain seq x y z
N MET A 1 -13.01 -6.66 -20.24
CA MET A 1 -13.70 -6.02 -19.09
C MET A 1 -12.80 -4.85 -18.67
N GLU A 2 -13.33 -3.65 -18.73
CA GLU A 2 -12.54 -2.44 -18.44
C GLU A 2 -12.37 -2.38 -16.90
N ILE A 3 -11.19 -2.78 -16.42
CA ILE A 3 -10.85 -2.81 -14.98
C ILE A 3 -10.17 -1.49 -14.56
N ALA A 4 -9.82 -0.64 -15.53
CA ALA A 4 -9.17 0.65 -15.23
C ALA A 4 -10.10 1.53 -14.40
N MET A 5 -9.63 1.96 -13.23
CA MET A 5 -10.33 2.91 -12.38
C MET A 5 -10.04 4.34 -12.86
N GLU A 6 -11.01 5.22 -12.65
CA GLU A 6 -10.77 6.65 -12.81
C GLU A 6 -9.72 7.10 -11.79
N ILE A 7 -8.65 7.75 -12.28
CA ILE A 7 -7.61 8.30 -11.41
C ILE A 7 -8.20 9.53 -10.73
N PRO A 8 -8.25 9.56 -9.37
CA PRO A 8 -8.77 10.71 -8.65
C PRO A 8 -7.99 11.98 -8.98
N GLN A 9 -8.69 13.03 -9.38
CA GLN A 9 -8.13 14.35 -9.63
C GLN A 9 -8.77 15.33 -8.64
N PRO A 10 -8.29 15.42 -7.38
CA PRO A 10 -8.81 16.38 -6.44
C PRO A 10 -8.56 17.79 -6.98
N THR A 11 -9.63 18.56 -7.15
CA THR A 11 -9.56 19.93 -7.67
C THR A 11 -8.99 20.90 -6.64
N GLU A 12 -9.04 20.54 -5.36
CA GLU A 12 -8.54 21.35 -4.25
C GLU A 12 -8.11 20.43 -3.11
N ILE A 13 -6.90 20.65 -2.59
CA ILE A 13 -6.39 19.95 -1.40
C ILE A 13 -6.55 20.92 -0.22
N PRO A 14 -7.26 20.53 0.87
CA PRO A 14 -7.47 21.38 2.01
C PRO A 14 -6.16 21.81 2.70
N ASP A 15 -6.16 22.99 3.31
CA ASP A 15 -5.02 23.55 4.01
C ASP A 15 -4.49 22.65 5.13
N VAL A 16 -5.36 21.91 5.82
CA VAL A 16 -4.97 20.96 6.88
C VAL A 16 -4.09 19.86 6.34
N GLU A 17 -4.47 19.28 5.20
CA GLU A 17 -3.68 18.24 4.54
C GLU A 17 -2.35 18.79 4.02
N THR A 18 -2.36 19.97 3.38
CA THR A 18 -1.15 20.60 2.82
C THR A 18 -0.15 21.06 3.90
N GLN A 19 -0.61 21.27 5.14
CA GLN A 19 0.22 21.65 6.28
C GLN A 19 0.68 20.46 7.13
N ASP A 20 0.21 19.24 6.85
CA ASP A 20 0.71 18.05 7.54
C ASP A 20 2.16 17.78 7.11
N PRO A 21 3.13 17.80 8.04
CA PRO A 21 4.56 17.72 7.72
C PRO A 21 4.99 16.37 7.11
N TYR A 22 4.12 15.37 7.15
CA TYR A 22 4.37 14.05 6.60
C TYR A 22 3.72 13.83 5.23
N VAL A 23 2.78 14.71 4.82
CA VAL A 23 2.14 14.66 3.50
C VAL A 23 2.99 15.45 2.50
N LEU A 24 3.26 14.85 1.34
CA LEU A 24 3.94 15.53 0.25
C LEU A 24 2.99 16.53 -0.44
N SER A 25 3.50 17.71 -0.74
CA SER A 25 2.82 18.62 -1.65
C SER A 25 2.89 18.08 -3.10
N PRO A 26 1.98 18.51 -3.98
CA PRO A 26 2.04 18.13 -5.39
C PRO A 26 3.37 18.47 -6.08
N ALA A 27 4.04 19.53 -5.65
CA ALA A 27 5.34 19.92 -6.19
C ALA A 27 6.47 18.95 -5.76
N GLU A 28 6.46 18.52 -4.51
CA GLU A 28 7.42 17.53 -4.00
C GLU A 28 7.18 16.15 -4.65
N GLU A 29 5.91 15.76 -4.85
CA GLU A 29 5.57 14.53 -5.56
C GLU A 29 6.11 14.55 -6.99
N SER A 30 5.91 15.68 -7.70
CA SER A 30 6.40 15.88 -9.07
C SER A 30 7.94 15.82 -9.13
N GLU A 31 8.64 16.44 -8.18
CA GLU A 31 10.11 16.38 -8.10
C GLU A 31 10.60 14.93 -7.90
N LEU A 32 9.94 14.18 -7.02
CA LEU A 32 10.33 12.81 -6.71
C LEU A 32 10.07 11.83 -7.86
N LEU A 33 9.00 12.05 -8.63
CA LEU A 33 8.56 11.16 -9.70
C LEU A 33 8.96 11.64 -11.10
N ALA A 34 9.73 12.73 -11.22
CA ALA A 34 10.15 13.26 -12.50
C ALA A 34 10.82 12.18 -13.38
N GLY A 35 10.31 11.99 -14.59
CA GLY A 35 10.87 11.03 -15.53
C GLY A 35 10.61 9.55 -15.22
N HIS A 36 9.71 9.23 -14.28
CA HIS A 36 9.39 7.84 -13.96
C HIS A 36 8.93 7.02 -15.20
N PRO A 37 9.25 5.71 -15.26
CA PRO A 37 8.93 4.88 -16.43
C PRO A 37 7.50 4.29 -16.39
N TRP A 38 6.84 4.28 -15.23
CA TRP A 38 5.61 3.53 -15.01
C TRP A 38 4.39 4.12 -15.73
N SER A 39 3.64 3.26 -16.38
CA SER A 39 2.43 3.61 -17.14
C SER A 39 1.20 2.77 -16.79
N ARG A 40 1.41 1.59 -16.19
CA ARG A 40 0.34 0.67 -15.79
C ARG A 40 0.52 0.28 -14.33
N PHE A 41 -0.21 0.97 -13.45
CA PHE A 41 -0.16 0.74 -12.02
C PHE A 41 -1.31 -0.14 -11.55
N ALA A 42 -1.00 -1.28 -10.93
CA ALA A 42 -1.97 -2.19 -10.33
C ALA A 42 -1.80 -2.26 -8.81
N VAL A 43 -2.92 -2.39 -8.10
CA VAL A 43 -2.97 -2.63 -6.66
C VAL A 43 -3.69 -3.95 -6.39
N LEU A 44 -3.05 -4.82 -5.60
CA LEU A 44 -3.61 -6.09 -5.13
C LEU A 44 -3.73 -6.06 -3.61
N GLY A 45 -4.68 -6.79 -3.08
CA GLY A 45 -4.77 -7.00 -1.65
C GLY A 45 -6.19 -7.09 -1.09
N ASP A 46 -6.30 -6.70 0.16
CA ASP A 46 -7.53 -6.73 0.95
C ASP A 46 -8.20 -5.35 1.06
N SER A 47 -9.01 -5.14 2.10
CA SER A 47 -9.71 -3.87 2.35
C SER A 47 -8.77 -2.68 2.60
N ILE A 48 -7.56 -2.92 3.10
CA ILE A 48 -6.54 -1.86 3.27
C ILE A 48 -6.01 -1.43 1.90
N ALA A 49 -5.74 -2.39 1.02
CA ALA A 49 -5.35 -2.12 -0.36
C ALA A 49 -6.46 -1.45 -1.18
N MET A 50 -7.75 -1.79 -0.92
CA MET A 50 -8.89 -1.05 -1.47
C MET A 50 -8.88 0.43 -1.07
N GLY A 51 -8.25 0.78 0.04
CA GLY A 51 -8.27 2.12 0.61
C GLY A 51 -9.51 2.38 1.47
N MET A 52 -10.08 1.35 2.11
CA MET A 52 -11.16 1.54 3.09
C MET A 52 -10.65 2.29 4.31
N GLY A 53 -11.53 3.13 4.87
CA GLY A 53 -11.25 3.86 6.10
C GLY A 53 -12.16 5.06 6.31
N ASP A 54 -12.16 5.59 7.55
CA ASP A 54 -13.00 6.70 7.92
C ASP A 54 -12.51 8.03 7.32
N PRO A 55 -13.45 8.93 6.96
CA PRO A 55 -13.10 10.30 6.59
C PRO A 55 -12.33 11.01 7.71
N THR A 56 -11.43 11.89 7.34
CA THR A 56 -10.72 12.77 8.27
C THR A 56 -10.99 14.23 7.87
N GLU A 57 -11.44 15.04 8.81
CA GLU A 57 -11.68 16.46 8.56
C GLU A 57 -10.41 17.15 8.05
N GLY A 58 -10.55 17.89 6.95
CA GLY A 58 -9.43 18.58 6.34
C GLY A 58 -8.52 17.71 5.47
N TYR A 59 -8.91 16.48 5.16
CA TYR A 59 -8.22 15.60 4.22
C TYR A 59 -9.12 15.19 3.05
N VAL A 60 -8.52 15.09 1.88
CA VAL A 60 -9.22 14.59 0.68
C VAL A 60 -9.64 13.14 0.90
N THR A 61 -10.91 12.83 0.56
CA THR A 61 -11.39 11.44 0.54
C THR A 61 -10.88 10.74 -0.71
N ALA A 62 -9.67 10.22 -0.63
CA ALA A 62 -9.03 9.48 -1.71
C ALA A 62 -8.15 8.37 -1.13
N THR A 63 -8.15 7.20 -1.79
CA THR A 63 -7.36 6.04 -1.39
C THR A 63 -5.87 6.31 -1.59
N TRP A 64 -5.01 5.66 -0.80
CA TRP A 64 -3.56 5.80 -0.96
C TRP A 64 -3.10 5.42 -2.39
N GLY A 65 -3.62 4.32 -2.95
CA GLY A 65 -3.28 3.90 -4.32
C GLY A 65 -3.75 4.90 -5.38
N GLY A 66 -4.96 5.47 -5.21
CA GLY A 66 -5.47 6.52 -6.08
C GLY A 66 -4.63 7.79 -6.02
N ARG A 67 -4.12 8.17 -4.84
CA ARG A 67 -3.19 9.32 -4.68
C ARG A 67 -1.86 9.07 -5.39
N VAL A 68 -1.29 7.87 -5.25
CA VAL A 68 -0.07 7.48 -6.00
C VAL A 68 -0.32 7.53 -7.51
N ALA A 69 -1.44 6.97 -7.99
CA ALA A 69 -1.82 7.02 -9.40
C ALA A 69 -1.96 8.46 -9.91
N ALA A 70 -2.56 9.36 -9.11
CA ALA A 70 -2.69 10.77 -9.46
C ALA A 70 -1.33 11.47 -9.55
N ALA A 71 -0.39 11.16 -8.64
CA ALA A 71 0.97 11.68 -8.68
C ALA A 71 1.73 11.22 -9.93
N LEU A 72 1.65 9.93 -10.26
CA LEU A 72 2.23 9.38 -11.50
C LEU A 72 1.62 10.04 -12.75
N ALA A 73 0.31 10.19 -12.82
CA ALA A 73 -0.39 10.78 -13.96
C ALA A 73 -0.10 12.28 -14.17
N ARG A 74 0.36 13.00 -13.13
CA ARG A 74 0.82 14.39 -13.29
C ARG A 74 2.13 14.49 -14.05
N GLU A 75 2.99 13.48 -13.91
CA GLU A 75 4.33 13.50 -14.53
C GLU A 75 4.39 12.76 -15.87
N ARG A 76 3.37 11.99 -16.19
CA ARG A 76 3.32 11.20 -17.42
C ARG A 76 1.90 11.02 -17.94
N ASP A 77 1.66 11.39 -19.18
CA ASP A 77 0.40 11.11 -19.86
C ASP A 77 0.21 9.61 -20.10
N GLY A 78 -1.06 9.16 -20.08
CA GLY A 78 -1.43 7.80 -20.40
C GLY A 78 -1.20 6.79 -19.28
N VAL A 79 -0.96 7.22 -18.05
CA VAL A 79 -0.95 6.34 -16.88
C VAL A 79 -2.33 5.73 -16.68
N THR A 80 -2.39 4.41 -16.52
CA THR A 80 -3.59 3.66 -16.16
C THR A 80 -3.46 3.10 -14.75
N TYR A 81 -4.58 3.02 -14.05
CA TYR A 81 -4.66 2.54 -12.68
C TYR A 81 -5.75 1.49 -12.53
N ALA A 82 -5.43 0.37 -11.90
CA ALA A 82 -6.38 -0.66 -11.54
C ALA A 82 -6.18 -1.08 -10.08
N ASN A 83 -7.27 -1.08 -9.30
CA ASN A 83 -7.28 -1.63 -7.95
C ASN A 83 -8.12 -2.91 -7.96
N LEU A 84 -7.45 -4.06 -7.81
CA LEU A 84 -8.07 -5.39 -7.83
C LEU A 84 -8.42 -5.90 -6.44
N ALA A 85 -8.08 -5.13 -5.40
CA ALA A 85 -8.24 -5.51 -4.01
C ALA A 85 -9.70 -5.83 -3.66
N GLN A 86 -9.89 -6.79 -2.75
CA GLN A 86 -11.20 -7.27 -2.33
C GLN A 86 -11.33 -7.24 -0.81
N HIS A 87 -12.48 -6.79 -0.34
CA HIS A 87 -12.77 -6.76 1.09
C HIS A 87 -12.65 -8.15 1.71
N ARG A 88 -11.96 -8.25 2.86
CA ARG A 88 -11.75 -9.47 3.66
C ARG A 88 -10.94 -10.59 2.96
N ALA A 89 -10.28 -10.32 1.85
CA ALA A 89 -9.46 -11.31 1.18
C ALA A 89 -8.27 -11.74 2.08
N THR A 90 -8.06 -13.04 2.23
CA THR A 90 -6.86 -13.64 2.80
C THR A 90 -5.71 -13.63 1.77
N ALA A 91 -4.49 -13.93 2.18
CA ALA A 91 -3.37 -14.05 1.25
C ALA A 91 -3.65 -15.07 0.13
N ALA A 92 -4.29 -16.19 0.46
CA ALA A 92 -4.69 -17.20 -0.51
C ALA A 92 -5.77 -16.67 -1.47
N ASP A 93 -6.80 -15.96 -0.97
CA ASP A 93 -7.84 -15.36 -1.81
C ASP A 93 -7.25 -14.33 -2.78
N ILE A 94 -6.31 -13.49 -2.33
CA ILE A 94 -5.62 -12.52 -3.19
C ILE A 94 -4.88 -13.24 -4.31
N ARG A 95 -4.08 -14.26 -3.98
CA ARG A 95 -3.36 -15.06 -4.97
C ARG A 95 -4.31 -15.69 -5.99
N ASP A 96 -5.35 -16.36 -5.52
CA ASP A 96 -6.20 -17.17 -6.35
C ASP A 96 -7.18 -16.36 -7.22
N SER A 97 -7.58 -15.15 -6.77
CA SER A 97 -8.55 -14.32 -7.47
C SER A 97 -7.99 -13.06 -8.14
N GLN A 98 -6.86 -12.54 -7.68
CA GLN A 98 -6.34 -11.25 -8.16
C GLN A 98 -5.07 -11.37 -9.00
N LEU A 99 -4.21 -12.38 -8.75
CA LEU A 99 -2.94 -12.52 -9.46
C LEU A 99 -3.13 -12.68 -10.97
N GLY A 100 -4.00 -13.57 -11.42
CA GLY A 100 -4.28 -13.77 -12.84
C GLY A 100 -4.77 -12.48 -13.54
N PRO A 101 -5.83 -11.83 -13.04
CA PRO A 101 -6.26 -10.51 -13.54
C PRO A 101 -5.18 -9.43 -13.51
N ALA A 102 -4.30 -9.44 -12.49
CA ALA A 102 -3.19 -8.48 -12.44
C ALA A 102 -2.18 -8.72 -13.56
N LEU A 103 -1.79 -9.98 -13.80
CA LEU A 103 -0.90 -10.35 -14.88
C LEU A 103 -1.47 -10.00 -16.27
N ASP A 104 -2.79 -10.17 -16.45
CA ASP A 104 -3.49 -9.80 -17.69
C ASP A 104 -3.44 -8.29 -18.00
N LEU A 105 -3.25 -7.44 -16.99
CA LEU A 105 -3.06 -5.99 -17.16
C LEU A 105 -1.65 -5.62 -17.61
N GLU A 106 -0.71 -6.56 -17.61
CA GLU A 106 0.72 -6.32 -17.92
C GLU A 106 1.28 -5.10 -17.16
N PRO A 107 1.15 -5.04 -15.83
CA PRO A 107 1.56 -3.86 -15.07
C PRO A 107 3.07 -3.68 -15.10
N ASP A 108 3.51 -2.42 -15.08
CA ASP A 108 4.93 -2.05 -14.89
C ASP A 108 5.22 -1.56 -13.45
N LEU A 109 4.16 -1.28 -12.68
CA LEU A 109 4.21 -1.02 -11.25
C LEU A 109 3.08 -1.77 -10.54
N VAL A 110 3.42 -2.51 -9.48
CA VAL A 110 2.43 -3.22 -8.67
C VAL A 110 2.67 -2.92 -7.20
N ALA A 111 1.60 -2.58 -6.48
CA ALA A 111 1.62 -2.46 -5.03
C ALA A 111 0.73 -3.53 -4.41
N MET A 112 1.25 -4.24 -3.39
CA MET A 112 0.55 -5.37 -2.78
C MET A 112 0.54 -5.26 -1.26
N ILE A 113 -0.69 -5.30 -0.69
CA ILE A 113 -0.94 -5.36 0.76
C ILE A 113 -1.86 -6.55 1.03
N GLY A 114 -1.44 -7.48 1.88
CA GLY A 114 -2.26 -8.66 2.20
C GLY A 114 -1.76 -9.41 3.42
N GLY A 115 -2.54 -10.42 3.84
CA GLY A 115 -2.24 -11.23 5.02
C GLY A 115 -2.88 -10.70 6.31
N GLY A 116 -3.45 -9.49 6.31
CA GLY A 116 -4.09 -8.91 7.48
C GLY A 116 -5.32 -9.70 7.94
N ASN A 117 -6.12 -10.24 7.02
CA ASN A 117 -7.29 -11.04 7.37
C ASN A 117 -6.93 -12.44 7.88
N ASP A 118 -5.78 -12.98 7.51
CA ASP A 118 -5.27 -14.26 8.00
C ASP A 118 -5.00 -14.24 9.51
N LEU A 119 -4.69 -13.05 10.07
CA LEU A 119 -4.43 -12.87 11.50
C LEU A 119 -5.63 -13.21 12.39
N PHE A 120 -6.84 -13.20 11.84
CA PHE A 120 -8.09 -13.49 12.54
C PHE A 120 -8.49 -14.98 12.47
N ALA A 121 -7.69 -15.82 11.80
CA ALA A 121 -7.93 -17.26 11.78
C ALA A 121 -7.87 -17.86 13.20
N GLU A 122 -8.71 -18.84 13.50
CA GLU A 122 -8.70 -19.54 14.77
C GLU A 122 -7.32 -20.21 15.02
N GLU A 123 -6.84 -20.94 14.02
CA GLU A 123 -5.48 -21.48 13.97
C GLU A 123 -4.65 -20.66 12.98
N PHE A 124 -3.80 -19.76 13.48
CA PHE A 124 -2.92 -18.95 12.66
C PHE A 124 -1.58 -19.65 12.44
N ASP A 125 -1.20 -19.81 11.18
CA ASP A 125 0.13 -20.23 10.74
C ASP A 125 0.65 -19.23 9.69
N ILE A 126 1.79 -18.61 9.98
CA ILE A 126 2.40 -17.64 9.06
C ILE A 126 2.97 -18.31 7.79
N ALA A 127 3.31 -19.58 7.81
CA ALA A 127 4.00 -20.22 6.70
C ALA A 127 3.17 -20.27 5.41
N PRO A 128 1.88 -20.69 5.40
CA PRO A 128 1.05 -20.64 4.20
C PRO A 128 0.75 -19.20 3.75
N VAL A 129 0.62 -18.24 4.68
CA VAL A 129 0.42 -16.82 4.37
C VAL A 129 1.64 -16.27 3.63
N LYS A 130 2.84 -16.48 4.19
CA LYS A 130 4.11 -16.10 3.57
C LYS A 130 4.27 -16.73 2.19
N ALA A 131 3.97 -18.03 2.06
CA ALA A 131 4.09 -18.73 0.78
C ALA A 131 3.17 -18.13 -0.30
N ALA A 132 1.91 -17.84 0.04
CA ALA A 132 0.97 -17.22 -0.90
C ALA A 132 1.43 -15.82 -1.35
N ILE A 133 1.96 -15.03 -0.44
CA ILE A 133 2.51 -13.70 -0.75
C ILE A 133 3.76 -13.82 -1.62
N ASP A 134 4.67 -14.72 -1.28
CA ASP A 134 5.91 -14.95 -2.04
C ASP A 134 5.62 -15.42 -3.47
N ASP A 135 4.69 -16.34 -3.65
CA ASP A 135 4.23 -16.81 -4.98
C ASP A 135 3.77 -15.63 -5.86
N MET A 136 2.99 -14.70 -5.29
CA MET A 136 2.50 -13.51 -6.01
C MET A 136 3.65 -12.56 -6.36
N VAL A 137 4.52 -12.28 -5.40
CA VAL A 137 5.69 -11.40 -5.60
C VAL A 137 6.58 -11.93 -6.71
N VAL A 138 6.89 -13.24 -6.71
CA VAL A 138 7.70 -13.88 -7.75
C VAL A 138 7.03 -13.74 -9.11
N ALA A 139 5.75 -14.12 -9.23
CA ALA A 139 5.03 -14.09 -10.50
C ALA A 139 4.95 -12.66 -11.08
N LEU A 140 4.75 -11.65 -10.25
CA LEU A 140 4.68 -10.24 -10.66
C LEU A 140 6.08 -9.70 -11.04
N ALA A 141 7.10 -10.01 -10.26
CA ALA A 141 8.47 -9.58 -10.54
C ALA A 141 9.03 -10.22 -11.83
N ASP A 142 8.68 -11.45 -12.14
CA ASP A 142 9.08 -12.16 -13.36
C ASP A 142 8.55 -11.48 -14.65
N THR A 143 7.51 -10.63 -14.54
CA THR A 143 7.06 -9.80 -15.68
C THR A 143 7.96 -8.60 -15.94
N GLY A 144 8.88 -8.28 -15.05
CA GLY A 144 9.70 -7.06 -15.07
C GLY A 144 9.05 -5.87 -14.38
N ALA A 145 7.90 -6.06 -13.72
CA ALA A 145 7.23 -5.00 -12.96
C ALA A 145 8.03 -4.61 -11.71
N THR A 146 8.02 -3.33 -11.36
CA THR A 146 8.44 -2.88 -10.03
C THR A 146 7.38 -3.31 -9.01
N VAL A 147 7.72 -4.23 -8.11
CA VAL A 147 6.81 -4.71 -7.07
C VAL A 147 7.08 -3.97 -5.77
N VAL A 148 6.02 -3.38 -5.20
CA VAL A 148 6.03 -2.66 -3.92
C VAL A 148 5.31 -3.50 -2.88
N THR A 149 6.00 -3.80 -1.78
CA THR A 149 5.45 -4.50 -0.62
C THR A 149 5.43 -3.60 0.61
N TYR A 150 4.61 -3.91 1.60
CA TYR A 150 4.38 -3.01 2.74
C TYR A 150 4.46 -3.74 4.07
N GLU A 151 4.96 -3.02 5.09
CA GLU A 151 4.54 -3.20 6.47
C GLU A 151 3.49 -2.15 6.80
N GLY A 152 2.48 -2.55 7.59
CA GLY A 152 1.38 -1.65 7.95
C GLY A 152 1.70 -0.73 9.14
N LEU A 153 0.66 -0.16 9.75
CA LEU A 153 0.78 0.77 10.87
C LEU A 153 1.25 0.09 12.16
N ASP A 154 1.85 0.86 13.07
CA ASP A 154 2.31 0.42 14.39
C ASP A 154 1.12 0.28 15.38
N PHE A 155 0.24 -0.68 15.10
CA PHE A 155 -0.91 -0.98 15.95
C PHE A 155 -0.50 -1.33 17.39
N PRO A 156 0.55 -2.15 17.66
CA PRO A 156 0.98 -2.47 19.02
C PRO A 156 1.27 -1.25 19.89
N ARG A 157 1.89 -0.21 19.33
CA ARG A 157 2.18 1.02 20.10
C ARG A 157 1.00 1.99 20.13
N ALA A 158 0.14 1.99 19.12
CA ALA A 158 -1.09 2.78 19.13
C ALA A 158 -2.08 2.29 20.19
N PHE A 159 -2.17 0.96 20.40
CA PHE A 159 -3.12 0.29 21.27
C PHE A 159 -2.41 -0.73 22.18
N PRO A 160 -1.66 -0.27 23.20
CA PRO A 160 -0.89 -1.13 24.11
C PRO A 160 -1.81 -1.78 25.16
N ASP A 161 -2.83 -2.52 24.73
CA ASP A 161 -3.78 -3.21 25.57
C ASP A 161 -3.49 -4.72 25.54
N PRO A 162 -3.40 -5.39 26.72
CA PRO A 162 -3.21 -6.85 26.78
C PRO A 162 -4.23 -7.66 25.99
N ALA A 163 -5.44 -7.13 25.78
CA ALA A 163 -6.46 -7.78 24.96
C ALA A 163 -6.00 -8.00 23.49
N PHE A 164 -5.02 -7.23 23.00
CA PHE A 164 -4.46 -7.35 21.66
C PHE A 164 -3.14 -8.13 21.60
N GLU A 165 -2.67 -8.72 22.71
CA GLU A 165 -1.34 -9.36 22.77
C GLU A 165 -1.16 -10.42 21.68
N GLU A 166 -2.11 -11.32 21.51
CA GLU A 166 -2.04 -12.38 20.49
C GLU A 166 -2.14 -11.81 19.07
N PHE A 167 -3.03 -10.85 18.84
CA PHE A 167 -3.11 -10.15 17.55
C PHE A 167 -1.79 -9.44 17.21
N ASN A 168 -1.22 -8.73 18.17
CA ASN A 168 0.06 -8.03 18.01
C ASN A 168 1.20 -8.99 17.67
N ARG A 169 1.24 -10.17 18.32
CA ARG A 169 2.23 -11.18 18.01
C ARG A 169 2.11 -11.66 16.56
N ARG A 170 0.89 -12.01 16.12
CA ARG A 170 0.62 -12.44 14.74
C ARG A 170 0.95 -11.34 13.72
N LEU A 171 0.61 -10.10 14.03
CA LEU A 171 0.92 -8.95 13.18
C LEU A 171 2.42 -8.77 12.99
N LEU A 172 3.21 -8.89 14.05
CA LEU A 172 4.67 -8.80 13.98
C LEU A 172 5.28 -9.99 13.22
N ASP A 173 4.71 -11.19 13.32
CA ASP A 173 5.12 -12.35 12.51
C ASP A 173 4.85 -12.08 11.01
N LEU A 174 3.70 -11.48 10.66
CA LEU A 174 3.39 -11.06 9.29
C LEU A 174 4.40 -10.02 8.79
N TYR A 175 4.68 -8.97 9.57
CA TYR A 175 5.66 -7.94 9.17
C TYR A 175 7.06 -8.52 8.99
N ALA A 176 7.48 -9.45 9.86
CA ALA A 176 8.75 -10.16 9.70
C ALA A 176 8.80 -10.94 8.38
N ALA A 177 7.71 -11.64 8.02
CA ALA A 177 7.59 -12.37 6.77
C ALA A 177 7.65 -11.42 5.56
N MET A 178 6.98 -10.25 5.62
CA MET A 178 7.02 -9.25 4.55
C MET A 178 8.43 -8.70 4.33
N ARG A 179 9.17 -8.37 5.41
CA ARG A 179 10.59 -7.94 5.30
C ARG A 179 11.47 -9.01 4.68
N GLU A 180 11.28 -10.28 5.07
CA GLU A 180 12.05 -11.41 4.53
C GLU A 180 11.79 -11.56 3.03
N ILE A 181 10.53 -11.58 2.59
CA ILE A 181 10.16 -11.62 1.17
C ILE A 181 10.80 -10.44 0.42
N ALA A 182 10.64 -9.22 0.96
CA ALA A 182 11.19 -8.03 0.33
C ALA A 182 12.71 -8.10 0.14
N TRP A 183 13.42 -8.59 1.15
CA TRP A 183 14.87 -8.80 1.08
C TRP A 183 15.26 -9.87 0.06
N GLU A 184 14.61 -11.04 0.11
CA GLU A 184 14.92 -12.18 -0.76
C GLU A 184 14.60 -11.90 -2.22
N ARG A 185 13.46 -11.22 -2.50
CA ARG A 185 12.98 -10.93 -3.85
C ARG A 185 13.42 -9.56 -4.37
N ARG A 186 14.09 -8.76 -3.52
CA ARG A 186 14.55 -7.40 -3.85
C ARG A 186 13.43 -6.49 -4.34
N THR A 187 12.26 -6.61 -3.72
CA THR A 187 11.15 -5.71 -4.00
C THR A 187 11.40 -4.33 -3.39
N LEU A 188 10.69 -3.33 -3.88
CA LEU A 188 10.61 -2.05 -3.19
C LEU A 188 9.74 -2.22 -1.95
N HIS A 189 10.30 -2.00 -0.77
CA HIS A 189 9.60 -2.19 0.49
C HIS A 189 9.30 -0.86 1.17
N VAL A 190 8.02 -0.63 1.50
CA VAL A 190 7.56 0.55 2.21
C VAL A 190 7.28 0.16 3.66
N ASP A 191 8.15 0.56 4.56
CA ASP A 191 8.02 0.35 6.00
C ASP A 191 7.20 1.48 6.63
N LEU A 192 5.88 1.27 6.75
CA LEU A 192 5.01 2.21 7.46
C LEU A 192 5.09 2.02 8.98
N TYR A 193 5.55 0.86 9.46
CA TYR A 193 5.59 0.51 10.88
C TYR A 193 6.54 1.42 11.67
N THR A 194 7.69 1.79 11.11
CA THR A 194 8.68 2.64 11.78
C THR A 194 8.43 4.13 11.60
N GLU A 195 7.50 4.52 10.76
CA GLU A 195 7.14 5.93 10.57
C GLU A 195 6.64 6.57 11.88
N PRO A 196 7.07 7.80 12.22
CA PRO A 196 6.71 8.44 13.49
C PRO A 196 5.21 8.58 13.74
N TRP A 197 4.44 8.76 12.68
CA TRP A 197 2.99 8.94 12.69
C TRP A 197 2.21 7.62 12.76
N SER A 198 2.83 6.49 12.46
CA SER A 198 2.15 5.20 12.30
C SER A 198 1.49 4.68 13.59
N ARG A 199 1.93 5.16 14.75
CA ARG A 199 1.38 4.84 16.08
C ARG A 199 0.35 5.84 16.61
N GLU A 200 0.02 6.83 15.83
CA GLU A 200 -0.97 7.84 16.22
C GLU A 200 -2.38 7.26 16.06
N ARG A 201 -3.18 7.29 17.14
CA ARG A 201 -4.51 6.67 17.16
C ARG A 201 -5.46 7.20 16.07
N TYR A 202 -5.33 8.44 15.68
CA TYR A 202 -6.13 9.02 14.60
C TYR A 202 -5.70 8.61 13.19
N CYS A 203 -4.68 7.76 13.05
CA CYS A 203 -4.40 7.04 11.82
C CYS A 203 -5.30 5.80 11.65
N PHE A 204 -6.00 5.39 12.69
CA PHE A 204 -6.89 4.22 12.69
C PHE A 204 -8.35 4.66 12.71
N SER A 205 -9.16 4.05 11.87
CA SER A 205 -10.62 4.20 11.84
C SER A 205 -11.26 3.67 13.12
N ALA A 206 -12.55 3.97 13.33
CA ALA A 206 -13.29 3.56 14.52
C ALA A 206 -13.33 2.04 14.73
N ASP A 207 -13.18 1.26 13.66
CA ASP A 207 -13.10 -0.20 13.70
C ASP A 207 -11.71 -0.75 14.09
N LEU A 208 -10.71 0.11 14.26
CA LEU A 208 -9.31 -0.21 14.59
C LEU A 208 -8.59 -1.09 13.56
N GLN A 209 -9.17 -1.30 12.39
CA GLN A 209 -8.62 -2.15 11.34
C GLN A 209 -8.14 -1.34 10.13
N HIS A 210 -8.94 -0.34 9.74
CA HIS A 210 -8.69 0.40 8.53
C HIS A 210 -7.98 1.74 8.81
N PRO A 211 -7.05 2.16 7.94
CA PRO A 211 -6.42 3.48 8.05
C PRO A 211 -7.41 4.60 7.69
N THR A 212 -7.41 5.69 8.46
CA THR A 212 -8.22 6.88 8.14
C THR A 212 -7.75 7.58 6.86
N MET A 213 -8.53 8.55 6.32
CA MET A 213 -8.12 9.31 5.13
C MET A 213 -6.81 10.09 5.35
N ARG A 214 -6.48 10.51 6.59
CA ARG A 214 -5.16 11.04 6.90
C ARG A 214 -4.08 9.97 6.70
N ALA A 215 -4.26 8.78 7.26
CA ALA A 215 -3.29 7.71 7.11
C ALA A 215 -3.15 7.25 5.65
N GLN A 216 -4.21 7.32 4.85
CA GLN A 216 -4.16 7.12 3.40
C GLN A 216 -3.23 8.13 2.70
N ALA A 217 -3.32 9.42 3.07
CA ALA A 217 -2.44 10.46 2.53
C ALA A 217 -0.97 10.23 2.92
N LEU A 218 -0.74 9.84 4.18
CA LEU A 218 0.59 9.54 4.72
C LEU A 218 1.22 8.31 4.04
N ALA A 219 0.45 7.23 3.85
CA ALA A 219 0.88 6.03 3.15
C ALA A 219 1.21 6.30 1.67
N ALA A 220 0.40 7.14 0.99
CA ALA A 220 0.70 7.57 -0.37
C ALA A 220 2.02 8.33 -0.43
N SER A 221 2.22 9.29 0.47
CA SER A 221 3.47 10.08 0.54
C SER A 221 4.70 9.20 0.82
N ALA A 222 4.59 8.22 1.73
CA ALA A 222 5.66 7.25 1.98
C ALA A 222 5.97 6.41 0.74
N THR A 223 4.93 5.95 0.03
CA THR A 223 5.08 5.20 -1.22
C THR A 223 5.79 6.04 -2.29
N ILE A 224 5.37 7.29 -2.50
CA ILE A 224 5.98 8.19 -3.49
C ILE A 224 7.44 8.48 -3.16
N ARG A 225 7.80 8.68 -1.87
CA ARG A 225 9.21 8.81 -1.45
C ARG A 225 10.02 7.57 -1.81
N ALA A 226 9.49 6.38 -1.54
CA ALA A 226 10.16 5.13 -1.86
C ALA A 226 10.35 4.94 -3.37
N LEU A 227 9.34 5.27 -4.19
CA LEU A 227 9.44 5.26 -5.64
C LEU A 227 10.50 6.24 -6.15
N GLY A 228 10.53 7.48 -5.63
CA GLY A 228 11.54 8.47 -5.98
C GLY A 228 12.96 8.06 -5.57
N GLU A 229 13.13 7.37 -4.44
CA GLU A 229 14.41 6.81 -4.04
C GLU A 229 14.87 5.66 -4.94
N HIS A 230 13.93 4.84 -5.41
CA HIS A 230 14.21 3.76 -6.37
C HIS A 230 14.73 4.33 -7.69
N LEU A 231 14.05 5.32 -8.26
CA LEU A 231 14.49 6.00 -9.50
C LEU A 231 15.92 6.55 -9.40
N ARG A 232 16.26 7.20 -8.28
CA ARG A 232 17.61 7.74 -8.08
C ARG A 232 18.72 6.68 -7.93
N LYS A 233 18.37 5.44 -7.58
CA LYS A 233 19.35 4.33 -7.51
C LYS A 233 19.63 3.72 -8.88
N ASP A 234 18.63 3.68 -9.76
CA ASP A 234 18.75 3.13 -11.11
C ASP A 234 19.53 4.05 -12.07
N GLU A 235 19.64 5.35 -11.74
CA GLU A 235 20.45 6.32 -12.49
C GLU A 235 21.97 6.27 -12.20
N ARG A 236 22.41 5.45 -11.21
CA ARG A 236 23.83 5.35 -10.81
C ARG A 236 24.48 4.06 -11.28
#